data_76c0fe9ab84ae9b3cfff69cc6c5b5b6f
#
_entry.id   76c0fe9ab84ae9b3cfff69cc6c5b5b6f
#
_cell.length_a   1.000
_cell.length_b   1.000
_cell.length_c   1.000
_cell.angle_alpha   90.00
_cell.angle_beta   90.00
_cell.angle_gamma   90.00
#
_symmetry.space_group_name_H-M   'P 1'
#
loop_
_entity.id
_entity.type
_entity.pdbx_description
1 polymer ?
#
loop_
_entity_poly.entity_id
_entity_poly.type
_entity_poly.pdbx_seq_one_letter_code
_entity_poly.pdbx_strand_id
1 'polypeptide(L)'
;MLAIGTKAPDFTLPDQNGVMHALKDYRGQKVILYFYPKDNTAGCTKQACSYTAMRPQFAEKGAVILGISKDTVASHKRFEEKQNLGITLLADPERHVIEAYDVWKEKKLYGKTSMGVVRTTYLIDEAGTIVRADDKVKAAADAANMLEALG
;
A
#
# COMPACT_ATOMS: atom_id res chain seq x y z
N MET A 1 13.96 0.06 2.98
CA MET A 1 13.04 -0.56 2.00
C MET A 1 13.74 -1.70 1.28
N LEU A 2 12.98 -2.67 0.79
CA LEU A 2 13.53 -3.81 0.08
C LEU A 2 14.06 -3.40 -1.30
N ALA A 3 15.10 -4.08 -1.76
CA ALA A 3 15.73 -3.77 -3.04
C ALA A 3 14.92 -4.27 -4.24
N ILE A 4 15.01 -3.57 -5.35
CA ILE A 4 14.51 -4.03 -6.65
C ILE A 4 15.20 -5.36 -6.99
N GLY A 5 14.44 -6.31 -7.52
CA GLY A 5 14.88 -7.68 -7.79
C GLY A 5 14.63 -8.66 -6.66
N THR A 6 14.23 -8.17 -5.48
CA THR A 6 13.87 -9.02 -4.35
C THR A 6 12.51 -9.69 -4.62
N LYS A 7 12.40 -10.97 -4.26
CA LYS A 7 11.11 -11.64 -4.25
C LYS A 7 10.25 -10.98 -3.16
N ALA A 8 9.06 -10.51 -3.52
CA ALA A 8 8.16 -9.88 -2.58
C ALA A 8 7.74 -10.89 -1.49
N PRO A 9 7.93 -10.57 -0.19
CA PRO A 9 7.51 -11.47 0.89
C PRO A 9 6.03 -11.80 0.80
N ASP A 10 5.69 -13.09 0.92
CA ASP A 10 4.31 -13.54 0.95
C ASP A 10 3.60 -13.05 2.21
N PHE A 11 2.30 -12.86 2.10
CA PHE A 11 1.45 -12.51 3.23
C PHE A 11 0.02 -12.95 2.98
N THR A 12 -0.76 -13.01 4.04
CA THR A 12 -2.21 -13.17 4.00
C THR A 12 -2.81 -12.21 5.02
N LEU A 13 -3.57 -11.25 4.57
CA LEU A 13 -4.17 -10.21 5.42
C LEU A 13 -5.64 -9.99 5.06
N PRO A 14 -6.48 -9.60 6.04
CA PRO A 14 -7.88 -9.28 5.79
C PRO A 14 -8.03 -7.88 5.20
N ASP A 15 -9.00 -7.72 4.30
CA ASP A 15 -9.37 -6.42 3.77
C ASP A 15 -10.41 -5.72 4.67
N GLN A 16 -10.94 -4.59 4.23
CA GLN A 16 -11.93 -3.79 4.97
C GLN A 16 -13.28 -4.51 5.17
N ASN A 17 -13.49 -5.61 4.49
CA ASN A 17 -14.69 -6.45 4.64
C ASN A 17 -14.39 -7.77 5.36
N GLY A 18 -13.16 -7.93 5.86
CA GLY A 18 -12.72 -9.15 6.54
C GLY A 18 -12.37 -10.29 5.59
N VAL A 19 -12.36 -10.05 4.29
CA VAL A 19 -11.98 -11.07 3.29
C VAL A 19 -10.46 -11.16 3.22
N MET A 20 -9.94 -12.39 3.31
CA MET A 20 -8.49 -12.63 3.30
C MET A 20 -7.93 -12.53 1.88
N HIS A 21 -6.80 -11.83 1.77
CA HIS A 21 -6.03 -11.70 0.52
C HIS A 21 -4.62 -12.22 0.75
N ALA A 22 -4.21 -13.19 -0.06
CA ALA A 22 -2.83 -13.66 -0.09
C ALA A 22 -2.12 -13.06 -1.31
N LEU A 23 -0.90 -12.59 -1.14
CA LEU A 23 -0.15 -11.99 -2.26
C LEU A 23 -0.02 -12.97 -3.43
N LYS A 24 0.21 -14.24 -3.16
CA LYS A 24 0.33 -15.30 -4.19
C LYS A 24 -0.91 -15.43 -5.08
N ASP A 25 -2.08 -15.01 -4.59
CA ASP A 25 -3.32 -15.08 -5.36
C ASP A 25 -3.35 -14.07 -6.52
N TYR A 26 -2.42 -13.14 -6.52
CA TYR A 26 -2.28 -12.11 -7.56
C TYR A 26 -1.21 -12.42 -8.60
N ARG A 27 -0.65 -13.63 -8.61
CA ARG A 27 0.31 -14.04 -9.66
C ARG A 27 -0.35 -13.92 -11.03
N GLY A 28 0.39 -13.39 -12.00
CA GLY A 28 -0.16 -13.07 -13.32
C GLY A 28 -0.68 -11.65 -13.44
N GLN A 29 -0.75 -10.91 -12.33
CA GLN A 29 -1.12 -9.50 -12.30
C GLN A 29 0.01 -8.68 -11.69
N LYS A 30 0.12 -7.42 -12.09
CA LYS A 30 1.00 -6.46 -11.43
C LYS A 30 0.30 -5.98 -10.16
N VAL A 31 1.07 -5.80 -9.08
CA VAL A 31 0.53 -5.34 -7.79
C VAL A 31 1.21 -4.03 -7.41
N ILE A 32 0.40 -3.00 -7.22
CA ILE A 32 0.83 -1.77 -6.55
C ILE A 32 0.56 -1.99 -5.07
N LEU A 33 1.63 -2.16 -4.29
CA LEU A 33 1.53 -2.38 -2.85
C LEU A 33 2.06 -1.15 -2.15
N TYR A 34 1.18 -0.37 -1.53
CA TYR A 34 1.61 0.84 -0.84
C TYR A 34 1.34 0.76 0.67
N PHE A 35 2.32 1.20 1.44
CA PHE A 35 2.26 1.26 2.90
C PHE A 35 2.06 2.70 3.32
N TYR A 36 1.12 2.94 4.21
CA TYR A 36 0.79 4.28 4.68
C TYR A 36 0.59 4.31 6.21
N PRO A 37 0.83 5.46 6.86
CA PRO A 37 0.87 5.52 8.32
C PRO A 37 -0.45 5.29 9.03
N LYS A 38 -1.55 5.91 8.56
CA LYS A 38 -2.80 5.86 9.33
C LYS A 38 -4.02 6.31 8.51
N ASP A 39 -5.12 5.56 8.66
CA ASP A 39 -6.41 5.91 8.08
C ASP A 39 -6.87 7.31 8.51
N ASN A 40 -7.63 7.96 7.66
CA ASN A 40 -8.28 9.26 7.89
C ASN A 40 -7.33 10.43 8.20
N THR A 41 -6.05 10.31 7.92
CA THR A 41 -5.12 11.44 7.93
C THR A 41 -5.13 12.14 6.57
N ALA A 42 -4.75 13.41 6.53
CA ALA A 42 -4.84 14.22 5.30
C ALA A 42 -4.07 13.64 4.12
N GLY A 43 -2.81 13.26 4.33
CA GLY A 43 -1.97 12.68 3.27
C GLY A 43 -2.45 11.30 2.83
N CYS A 44 -2.80 10.44 3.77
CA CYS A 44 -3.28 9.09 3.46
C CYS A 44 -4.62 9.13 2.72
N THR A 45 -5.48 10.09 3.05
CA THR A 45 -6.75 10.31 2.33
C THR A 45 -6.49 10.74 0.89
N LYS A 46 -5.58 11.68 0.66
CA LYS A 46 -5.20 12.12 -0.70
C LYS A 46 -4.66 10.96 -1.53
N GLN A 47 -3.79 10.15 -0.96
CA GLN A 47 -3.22 8.99 -1.64
C GLN A 47 -4.30 7.98 -2.02
N ALA A 48 -5.15 7.59 -1.07
CA ALA A 48 -6.21 6.62 -1.31
C ALA A 48 -7.25 7.11 -2.31
N CYS A 49 -7.63 8.38 -2.25
CA CYS A 49 -8.56 8.99 -3.20
C CYS A 49 -7.97 9.06 -4.60
N SER A 50 -6.68 9.37 -4.73
CA SER A 50 -6.01 9.41 -6.03
C SER A 50 -5.95 8.01 -6.67
N TYR A 51 -5.63 6.97 -5.91
CA TYR A 51 -5.67 5.60 -6.41
C TYR A 51 -7.08 5.17 -6.79
N THR A 52 -8.07 5.54 -6.00
CA THR A 52 -9.48 5.25 -6.31
C THR A 52 -9.90 5.87 -7.64
N ALA A 53 -9.55 7.14 -7.85
CA ALA A 53 -9.88 7.86 -9.09
C ALA A 53 -9.20 7.25 -10.31
N MET A 54 -7.99 6.74 -10.17
CA MET A 54 -7.19 6.17 -11.26
C MET A 54 -7.33 4.65 -11.39
N ARG A 55 -8.12 4.01 -10.54
CA ARG A 55 -8.27 2.55 -10.54
C ARG A 55 -8.58 1.95 -11.92
N PRO A 56 -9.50 2.54 -12.74
CA PRO A 56 -9.77 1.99 -14.07
C PRO A 56 -8.52 1.94 -14.96
N GLN A 57 -7.66 2.96 -14.91
CA GLN A 57 -6.44 2.99 -15.70
C GLN A 57 -5.45 1.91 -15.24
N PHE A 58 -5.35 1.66 -13.94
CA PHE A 58 -4.53 0.56 -13.42
C PHE A 58 -5.07 -0.80 -13.87
N ALA A 59 -6.39 -0.98 -13.82
CA ALA A 59 -7.02 -2.23 -14.25
C ALA A 59 -6.75 -2.51 -15.74
N GLU A 60 -6.80 -1.48 -16.60
CA GLU A 60 -6.47 -1.61 -18.02
C GLU A 60 -5.04 -2.08 -18.26
N LYS A 61 -4.14 -1.79 -17.33
CA LYS A 61 -2.73 -2.23 -17.41
C LYS A 61 -2.46 -3.54 -16.68
N GLY A 62 -3.50 -4.23 -16.24
CA GLY A 62 -3.39 -5.49 -15.51
C GLY A 62 -2.81 -5.35 -14.10
N ALA A 63 -3.03 -4.19 -13.48
CA ALA A 63 -2.52 -3.90 -12.14
C ALA A 63 -3.64 -3.81 -11.12
N VAL A 64 -3.40 -4.33 -9.91
CA VAL A 64 -4.26 -4.19 -8.74
C VAL A 64 -3.58 -3.28 -7.71
N ILE A 65 -4.38 -2.63 -6.88
CA ILE A 65 -3.89 -1.70 -5.86
C ILE A 65 -4.24 -2.25 -4.49
N LEU A 66 -3.22 -2.45 -3.66
CA LEU A 66 -3.38 -2.92 -2.28
C LEU A 66 -2.70 -1.91 -1.35
N GLY A 67 -3.47 -1.31 -0.44
CA GLY A 67 -2.94 -0.44 0.60
C GLY A 67 -2.82 -1.21 1.90
N ILE A 68 -1.73 -1.00 2.65
CA ILE A 68 -1.50 -1.65 3.94
C ILE A 68 -1.17 -0.60 4.99
N SER A 69 -1.83 -0.68 6.14
CA SER A 69 -1.45 0.03 7.35
C SER A 69 -1.63 -0.86 8.57
N LYS A 70 -1.22 -0.36 9.74
CA LYS A 70 -1.43 -1.08 11.01
C LYS A 70 -2.82 -0.86 11.61
N ASP A 71 -3.69 -0.16 10.90
CA ASP A 71 -5.07 0.03 11.32
C ASP A 71 -5.86 -1.29 11.25
N THR A 72 -6.96 -1.34 11.97
CA THR A 72 -7.81 -2.53 12.03
C THR A 72 -8.75 -2.62 10.81
N VAL A 73 -9.34 -3.79 10.61
CA VAL A 73 -10.39 -3.98 9.60
C VAL A 73 -11.52 -2.97 9.79
N ALA A 74 -11.97 -2.77 11.03
CA ALA A 74 -13.03 -1.81 11.34
C ALA A 74 -12.65 -0.36 10.98
N SER A 75 -11.40 0.03 11.24
CA SER A 75 -10.88 1.34 10.86
C SER A 75 -10.88 1.52 9.35
N HIS A 76 -10.38 0.51 8.62
CA HIS A 76 -10.36 0.52 7.15
C HIS A 76 -11.77 0.63 6.57
N LYS A 77 -12.74 -0.06 7.17
CA LYS A 77 -14.13 0.02 6.72
C LYS A 77 -14.70 1.42 6.88
N ARG A 78 -14.45 2.06 8.01
CA ARG A 78 -14.86 3.46 8.24
C ARG A 78 -14.20 4.41 7.26
N PHE A 79 -12.91 4.19 6.97
CA PHE A 79 -12.16 5.01 6.02
C PHE A 79 -12.74 4.85 4.60
N GLU A 80 -12.99 3.62 4.16
CA GLU A 80 -13.62 3.33 2.87
C GLU A 80 -14.96 4.03 2.73
N GLU A 81 -15.82 3.91 3.74
CA GLU A 81 -17.16 4.50 3.69
C GLU A 81 -17.13 6.02 3.71
N LYS A 82 -16.29 6.61 4.59
CA LYS A 82 -16.18 8.06 4.72
C LYS A 82 -15.66 8.73 3.45
N GLN A 83 -14.70 8.12 2.77
CA GLN A 83 -14.04 8.68 1.59
C GLN A 83 -14.53 8.07 0.28
N ASN A 84 -15.47 7.14 0.33
CA ASN A 84 -15.99 6.44 -0.83
C ASN A 84 -14.87 5.79 -1.67
N LEU A 85 -13.98 5.05 -1.01
CA LEU A 85 -12.82 4.45 -1.64
C LEU A 85 -13.20 3.22 -2.48
N GLY A 86 -12.53 3.05 -3.60
CA GLY A 86 -12.71 1.90 -4.50
C GLY A 86 -11.51 0.96 -4.56
N ILE A 87 -10.62 1.01 -3.58
CA ILE A 87 -9.43 0.17 -3.52
C ILE A 87 -9.47 -0.77 -2.32
N THR A 88 -8.63 -1.80 -2.35
CA THR A 88 -8.50 -2.75 -1.24
C THR A 88 -7.53 -2.22 -0.20
N LEU A 89 -7.97 -2.21 1.06
CA LEU A 89 -7.17 -1.80 2.21
C LEU A 89 -6.96 -3.02 3.11
N LEU A 90 -5.70 -3.43 3.32
CA LEU A 90 -5.36 -4.60 4.11
C LEU A 90 -4.90 -4.19 5.52
N ALA A 91 -5.40 -4.91 6.51
CA ALA A 91 -5.12 -4.63 7.92
C ALA A 91 -3.96 -5.48 8.43
N ASP A 92 -2.92 -4.81 8.97
CA ASP A 92 -1.75 -5.46 9.56
C ASP A 92 -1.48 -4.88 10.97
N PRO A 93 -2.41 -5.04 11.93
CA PRO A 93 -2.29 -4.41 13.24
C PRO A 93 -1.10 -4.93 14.04
N GLU A 94 -0.62 -6.12 13.78
CA GLU A 94 0.56 -6.71 14.43
C GLU A 94 1.86 -6.38 13.70
N ARG A 95 1.81 -5.71 12.57
CA ARG A 95 2.95 -5.22 11.79
C ARG A 95 3.87 -6.30 11.19
N HIS A 96 3.42 -7.54 11.10
CA HIS A 96 4.24 -8.61 10.53
C HIS A 96 4.65 -8.32 9.08
N VAL A 97 3.71 -7.87 8.27
CA VAL A 97 3.96 -7.55 6.85
C VAL A 97 4.69 -6.22 6.73
N ILE A 98 4.30 -5.23 7.53
CA ILE A 98 4.96 -3.92 7.58
C ILE A 98 6.45 -4.09 7.87
N GLU A 99 6.80 -4.94 8.84
CA GLU A 99 8.21 -5.21 9.18
C GLU A 99 8.90 -6.05 8.11
N ALA A 100 8.22 -7.03 7.52
CA ALA A 100 8.77 -7.85 6.44
C ALA A 100 9.16 -7.02 5.21
N TYR A 101 8.40 -5.97 4.92
CA TYR A 101 8.66 -5.08 3.80
C TYR A 101 9.58 -3.91 4.14
N ASP A 102 10.16 -3.91 5.35
CA ASP A 102 11.17 -2.94 5.79
C ASP A 102 10.69 -1.48 5.70
N VAL A 103 9.46 -1.23 6.13
CA VAL A 103 8.87 0.13 6.14
C VAL A 103 8.56 0.64 7.55
N TRP A 104 8.85 -0.14 8.58
CA TRP A 104 8.73 0.25 9.99
C TRP A 104 10.05 0.85 10.45
N LYS A 105 10.09 2.16 10.58
CA LYS A 105 11.32 2.92 10.79
C LYS A 105 11.18 3.93 11.92
N GLU A 106 12.33 4.35 12.44
CA GLU A 106 12.42 5.46 13.36
C GLU A 106 12.10 6.76 12.63
N LYS A 107 11.21 7.56 13.22
CA LYS A 107 10.82 8.87 12.71
C LYS A 107 11.12 9.91 13.77
N LYS A 108 11.68 11.06 13.36
CA LYS A 108 11.87 12.22 14.23
C LYS A 108 10.83 13.30 13.90
N LEU A 109 10.16 13.78 14.93
CA LEU A 109 9.20 14.87 14.79
C LEU A 109 9.32 15.76 16.02
N TYR A 110 9.61 17.05 15.80
CA TYR A 110 9.81 18.04 16.87
C TYR A 110 10.82 17.59 17.94
N GLY A 111 11.92 17.00 17.54
CA GLY A 111 12.96 16.52 18.43
C GLY A 111 12.64 15.23 19.18
N LYS A 112 11.46 14.65 18.95
CA LYS A 112 11.08 13.35 19.51
C LYS A 112 11.26 12.26 18.47
N THR A 113 11.76 11.11 18.91
CA THR A 113 11.95 9.93 18.08
C THR A 113 10.88 8.90 18.41
N SER A 114 10.21 8.39 17.38
CA SER A 114 9.23 7.31 17.52
C SER A 114 9.31 6.38 16.31
N MET A 115 8.84 5.15 16.49
CA MET A 115 8.72 4.19 15.37
C MET A 115 7.41 4.44 14.63
N GLY A 116 7.45 4.29 13.32
CA GLY A 116 6.27 4.45 12.48
C GLY A 116 6.47 3.91 11.08
N VAL A 117 5.38 3.85 10.32
CA VAL A 117 5.43 3.45 8.92
C VAL A 117 5.95 4.62 8.08
N VAL A 118 7.02 4.38 7.34
CA VAL A 118 7.48 5.30 6.30
C VAL A 118 6.66 5.00 5.05
N ARG A 119 5.98 6.01 4.52
CA ARG A 119 5.17 5.88 3.31
C ARG A 119 6.04 5.34 2.17
N THR A 120 5.74 4.14 1.72
CA THR A 120 6.54 3.40 0.74
C THR A 120 5.63 2.70 -0.24
N THR A 121 5.96 2.74 -1.52
CA THR A 121 5.19 2.06 -2.56
C THR A 121 6.10 1.12 -3.34
N TYR A 122 5.65 -0.12 -3.49
CA TYR A 122 6.31 -1.15 -4.30
C TYR A 122 5.48 -1.48 -5.52
N LEU A 123 6.14 -1.70 -6.64
CA LEU A 123 5.55 -2.35 -7.81
C LEU A 123 6.08 -3.78 -7.86
N ILE A 124 5.16 -4.73 -7.82
CA ILE A 124 5.46 -6.17 -7.88
C ILE A 124 4.96 -6.69 -9.22
N ASP A 125 5.81 -7.41 -9.94
CA ASP A 125 5.47 -7.95 -11.25
C ASP A 125 4.61 -9.22 -11.16
N GLU A 126 4.25 -9.78 -12.32
CA GLU A 126 3.38 -10.95 -12.42
C GLU A 126 3.99 -12.21 -11.80
N ALA A 127 5.31 -12.27 -11.69
CA ALA A 127 6.04 -13.38 -11.07
C ALA A 127 6.25 -13.20 -9.55
N GLY A 128 5.90 -12.04 -9.00
CA GLY A 128 6.04 -11.74 -7.58
C GLY A 128 7.37 -11.11 -7.20
N THR A 129 8.06 -10.51 -8.16
CA THR A 129 9.33 -9.81 -7.95
C THR A 129 9.11 -8.31 -7.83
N ILE A 130 9.79 -7.66 -6.89
CA ILE A 130 9.77 -6.21 -6.76
C ILE A 130 10.57 -5.60 -7.92
N VAL A 131 9.91 -4.81 -8.74
CA VAL A 131 10.54 -4.15 -9.91
C VAL A 131 10.67 -2.65 -9.74
N ARG A 132 10.01 -2.06 -8.74
CA ARG A 132 10.15 -0.66 -8.36
C ARG A 132 9.88 -0.51 -6.86
N ALA A 133 10.64 0.35 -6.20
CA ALA A 133 10.49 0.66 -4.78
C ALA A 133 10.75 2.15 -4.55
N ASP A 134 9.85 2.82 -3.85
CA ASP A 134 9.94 4.26 -3.57
C ASP A 134 9.56 4.51 -2.10
N ASP A 135 10.51 5.02 -1.31
CA ASP A 135 10.29 5.41 0.09
C ASP A 135 10.26 6.94 0.31
N LYS A 136 10.26 7.69 -0.79
CA LYS A 136 10.12 9.15 -0.78
C LYS A 136 8.81 9.57 -1.43
N VAL A 137 7.77 8.82 -1.14
CA VAL A 137 6.45 8.97 -1.74
C VAL A 137 5.81 10.29 -1.31
N LYS A 138 5.29 11.01 -2.31
CA LYS A 138 4.41 12.15 -2.09
C LYS A 138 2.98 11.67 -2.27
N ALA A 139 2.18 11.77 -1.21
CA ALA A 139 0.84 11.19 -1.18
C ALA A 139 -0.06 11.63 -2.35
N ALA A 140 0.00 12.91 -2.72
CA ALA A 140 -0.84 13.45 -3.79
C ALA A 140 -0.39 13.02 -5.20
N ALA A 141 0.87 12.60 -5.37
CA ALA A 141 1.47 12.30 -6.67
C ALA A 141 1.70 10.80 -6.92
N ASP A 142 1.63 9.98 -5.89
CA ASP A 142 2.03 8.58 -5.96
C ASP A 142 1.26 7.78 -7.01
N ALA A 143 -0.06 7.91 -7.03
CA ALA A 143 -0.89 7.17 -7.99
C ALA A 143 -0.51 7.50 -9.43
N ALA A 144 -0.36 8.79 -9.76
CA ALA A 144 0.04 9.22 -11.10
C ALA A 144 1.44 8.71 -11.46
N ASN A 145 2.39 8.78 -10.51
CA ASN A 145 3.75 8.33 -10.72
C ASN A 145 3.80 6.80 -10.96
N MET A 146 3.02 6.03 -10.22
CA MET A 146 2.97 4.59 -10.39
C MET A 146 2.27 4.18 -11.68
N LEU A 147 1.22 4.92 -12.09
CA LEU A 147 0.55 4.68 -13.36
C LEU A 147 1.52 4.91 -14.52
N GLU A 148 2.30 5.98 -14.48
CA GLU A 148 3.34 6.26 -15.47
C GLU A 148 4.41 5.16 -15.50
N ALA A 149 4.81 4.65 -14.33
CA ALA A 149 5.79 3.58 -14.21
C ALA A 149 5.35 2.26 -14.87
N LEU A 150 4.05 2.06 -15.01
CA LEU A 150 3.51 0.87 -15.69
C LEU A 150 3.62 0.95 -17.21
N GLY A 151 3.89 2.11 -17.73
CA GLY A 151 3.97 2.35 -19.18
C GLY A 151 2.59 2.59 -19.75
#